data_e4da72c8b84da52c081ec0892295cce2
#
_entry.id   e4da72c8b84da52c081ec0892295cce2
#
_cell.length_a   1.000
_cell.length_b   1.000
_cell.length_c   1.000
_cell.angle_alpha   90.00
_cell.angle_beta   90.00
_cell.angle_gamma   90.00
#
_symmetry.space_group_name_H-M   'P 1'
#
loop_
_entity.id
_entity.type
_entity.pdbx_description
1 polymer ?
#
loop_
_entity_poly.entity_id
_entity_poly.type
_entity_poly.pdbx_seq_one_letter_code
_entity_poly.pdbx_strand_id
1 'polypeptide(L)'
;MSTDSHISSQLHPLDIEGEIVIPHRFTYPFLYTPHPIAVKACEDLKRYLREKPEWQEEIGRGKMFGVLVVKAPTINSKPSVINSKPLVIDSKPLVINSKPSPVNSQLSTLHSLWAFSGLLDGKNTQEGFVPPVFDLQKSDEYFQQEDAIISQMPDGEEKSNRSRALQMWLFRQFNFLNAQGRQMNLCDIFDKETCRIPPSGAGECCAPKLLQYAYANGLYPVCMAEFWLGVSPKGEIRYDGAYYPACQSKCKPILRHMLQGLEVDEHPLVPMMREKAKEMRIIYDDEYLLAVFKPAGMLAVRGNVDAPSVESVIQETYPGVSGPLIVHRLDMDTSGIMIIAKNKETHKALQIQFYKHEIRKRYIALLDGIVSNDKGTIELPLSPNASDRPRQMVNHEHGKPAITDYEVLERKDGKTLVAFYPLTGRTHQLRVHAASDEGLGCPIIGDRLYAPSKNYQPSTLNSKLSTLNSQPSPVNSQLPPRLMLHAESIEFTHPVTGKQIRLYEPAPCWS
;
A
#
# COMPACT_ATOMS: atom_id res chain seq x y z
N MET A 1 42.05 -12.22 -11.30
CA MET A 1 42.28 -11.38 -10.10
C MET A 1 41.62 -10.05 -10.32
N SER A 2 40.35 -9.80 -9.90
CA SER A 2 39.77 -8.45 -9.71
C SER A 2 38.29 -8.39 -9.40
N THR A 3 37.59 -9.50 -9.18
CA THR A 3 36.16 -9.49 -8.81
C THR A 3 35.92 -9.26 -7.32
N ASP A 4 36.84 -9.64 -6.45
CA ASP A 4 36.67 -9.52 -4.98
C ASP A 4 36.88 -8.09 -4.44
N SER A 5 37.62 -7.24 -5.16
CA SER A 5 37.90 -5.88 -4.70
C SER A 5 36.74 -4.90 -4.93
N HIS A 6 35.85 -5.17 -5.89
CA HIS A 6 34.71 -4.30 -6.17
C HIS A 6 33.48 -4.52 -5.25
N ILE A 7 33.33 -5.72 -4.69
CA ILE A 7 32.25 -6.03 -3.76
C ILE A 7 32.50 -5.36 -2.40
N SER A 8 33.75 -5.24 -1.98
CA SER A 8 34.09 -4.70 -0.66
C SER A 8 33.83 -3.21 -0.50
N SER A 9 33.78 -2.42 -1.59
CA SER A 9 33.59 -0.97 -1.52
C SER A 9 32.14 -0.53 -1.33
N GLN A 10 31.15 -1.38 -1.62
CA GLN A 10 29.71 -1.11 -1.43
C GLN A 10 29.12 -1.79 -0.20
N LEU A 11 29.88 -2.68 0.46
CA LEU A 11 29.47 -3.36 1.67
C LEU A 11 29.92 -2.57 2.89
N HIS A 12 28.97 -1.98 3.61
CA HIS A 12 29.25 -1.26 4.84
C HIS A 12 29.00 -2.18 6.03
N PRO A 13 30.01 -2.49 6.87
CA PRO A 13 29.82 -3.28 8.08
C PRO A 13 28.74 -2.63 8.97
N LEU A 14 27.84 -3.45 9.53
CA LEU A 14 26.79 -2.99 10.40
C LEU A 14 26.98 -3.57 11.80
N ASP A 15 27.42 -2.72 12.73
CA ASP A 15 27.51 -3.06 14.14
C ASP A 15 26.13 -2.92 14.79
N ILE A 16 25.65 -4.03 15.35
CA ILE A 16 24.38 -4.07 16.09
C ILE A 16 24.73 -4.16 17.58
N GLU A 17 24.58 -3.04 18.26
CA GLU A 17 24.66 -2.99 19.71
C GLU A 17 23.26 -3.28 20.32
N GLY A 18 23.19 -4.20 21.31
CA GLY A 18 21.97 -4.55 22.01
C GLY A 18 21.20 -5.76 21.44
N GLU A 19 20.09 -6.10 22.09
CA GLU A 19 19.22 -7.24 21.73
C GLU A 19 18.28 -6.91 20.56
N ILE A 20 18.81 -6.61 19.37
CA ILE A 20 17.96 -6.46 18.19
C ILE A 20 17.83 -7.82 17.52
N VAL A 21 16.62 -8.36 17.49
CA VAL A 21 16.32 -9.64 16.83
C VAL A 21 16.43 -9.48 15.32
N ILE A 22 17.27 -10.31 14.68
CA ILE A 22 17.38 -10.35 13.21
C ILE A 22 16.11 -11.03 12.67
N PRO A 23 15.39 -10.41 11.72
CA PRO A 23 14.18 -11.01 11.16
C PRO A 23 14.52 -12.31 10.42
N HIS A 24 13.69 -13.33 10.59
CA HIS A 24 13.83 -14.62 9.91
C HIS A 24 13.40 -14.54 8.45
N ARG A 25 12.49 -13.64 8.12
CA ARG A 25 12.01 -13.36 6.77
C ARG A 25 12.41 -11.95 6.36
N PHE A 26 12.48 -11.70 5.06
CA PHE A 26 12.67 -10.34 4.55
C PHE A 26 11.47 -9.47 4.96
N THR A 27 11.74 -8.30 5.52
CA THR A 27 10.68 -7.39 5.98
C THR A 27 9.84 -6.89 4.80
N TYR A 28 8.54 -6.75 5.01
CA TYR A 28 7.63 -6.28 3.94
C TYR A 28 8.01 -4.88 3.45
N PRO A 29 8.38 -4.70 2.16
CA PRO A 29 9.02 -3.47 1.68
C PRO A 29 8.09 -2.27 1.51
N PHE A 30 6.78 -2.46 1.71
CA PHE A 30 5.76 -1.42 1.54
C PHE A 30 5.21 -0.92 2.88
N LEU A 31 6.00 -0.99 3.96
CA LEU A 31 5.68 -0.42 5.28
C LEU A 31 6.38 0.92 5.49
N TYR A 32 5.72 1.82 6.20
CA TYR A 32 6.31 3.10 6.60
C TYR A 32 7.23 2.99 7.82
N THR A 33 7.05 1.96 8.63
CA THR A 33 7.90 1.71 9.80
C THR A 33 8.92 0.62 9.45
N PRO A 34 10.18 0.99 9.22
CA PRO A 34 11.22 0.01 8.93
C PRO A 34 11.59 -0.80 10.17
N HIS A 35 12.20 -1.96 9.94
CA HIS A 35 12.80 -2.75 11.01
C HIS A 35 13.94 -1.97 11.70
N PRO A 36 14.13 -2.07 13.05
CA PRO A 36 15.17 -1.32 13.77
C PRO A 36 16.59 -1.48 13.19
N ILE A 37 16.95 -2.64 12.66
CA ILE A 37 18.24 -2.87 11.98
C ILE A 37 18.36 -1.98 10.72
N ALA A 38 17.30 -1.86 9.92
CA ALA A 38 17.31 -1.00 8.75
C ALA A 38 17.35 0.49 9.14
N VAL A 39 16.72 0.87 10.25
CA VAL A 39 16.81 2.23 10.82
C VAL A 39 18.26 2.54 11.19
N LYS A 40 18.97 1.62 11.88
CA LYS A 40 20.37 1.79 12.21
C LYS A 40 21.24 1.99 10.96
N ALA A 41 21.04 1.17 9.92
CA ALA A 41 21.75 1.32 8.64
C ALA A 41 21.44 2.66 7.96
N CYS A 42 20.20 3.18 8.07
CA CYS A 42 19.84 4.53 7.59
C CYS A 42 20.58 5.63 8.35
N GLU A 43 20.74 5.51 9.66
CA GLU A 43 21.47 6.51 10.46
C GLU A 43 22.97 6.53 10.09
N ASP A 44 23.56 5.39 9.79
CA ASP A 44 24.95 5.33 9.30
C ASP A 44 25.07 6.00 7.93
N LEU A 45 24.14 5.76 7.00
CA LEU A 45 24.09 6.46 5.72
C LEU A 45 23.87 7.97 5.89
N LYS A 46 22.93 8.39 6.76
CA LYS A 46 22.69 9.81 7.04
C LYS A 46 23.93 10.50 7.60
N ARG A 47 24.72 9.81 8.43
CA ARG A 47 26.01 10.32 8.94
C ARG A 47 26.99 10.52 7.80
N TYR A 48 27.17 9.52 6.95
CA TYR A 48 28.03 9.59 5.78
C TYR A 48 27.65 10.74 4.84
N LEU A 49 26.34 10.92 4.58
CA LEU A 49 25.85 11.99 3.73
C LEU A 49 26.14 13.39 4.30
N ARG A 50 26.07 13.59 5.63
CA ARG A 50 26.41 14.88 6.27
C ARG A 50 27.88 15.24 6.12
N GLU A 51 28.76 14.26 5.96
CA GLU A 51 30.21 14.45 5.75
C GLU A 51 30.57 14.81 4.31
N LYS A 52 29.57 14.95 3.41
CA LYS A 52 29.73 15.25 1.98
C LYS A 52 29.16 16.62 1.65
N PRO A 53 29.91 17.72 1.87
CA PRO A 53 29.42 19.09 1.64
C PRO A 53 29.05 19.34 0.17
N GLU A 54 29.74 18.66 -0.77
CA GLU A 54 29.50 18.75 -2.21
C GLU A 54 28.11 18.29 -2.63
N TRP A 55 27.43 17.46 -1.82
CA TRP A 55 26.10 16.92 -2.14
C TRP A 55 24.96 17.67 -1.43
N GLN A 56 25.25 18.54 -0.46
CA GLN A 56 24.23 19.14 0.42
C GLN A 56 23.22 20.01 -0.34
N GLU A 57 23.66 20.75 -1.37
CA GLU A 57 22.78 21.57 -2.18
C GLU A 57 21.74 20.70 -2.94
N GLU A 58 22.20 19.60 -3.57
CA GLU A 58 21.31 18.71 -4.32
C GLU A 58 20.39 17.91 -3.38
N ILE A 59 20.92 17.43 -2.25
CA ILE A 59 20.12 16.76 -1.21
C ILE A 59 19.05 17.71 -0.67
N GLY A 60 19.39 18.97 -0.42
CA GLY A 60 18.45 19.99 0.05
C GLY A 60 17.29 20.26 -0.90
N ARG A 61 17.44 20.03 -2.22
CA ARG A 61 16.35 20.10 -3.21
C ARG A 61 15.38 18.92 -3.13
N GLY A 62 15.70 17.90 -2.36
CA GLY A 62 14.87 16.73 -2.11
C GLY A 62 15.33 15.46 -2.85
N LYS A 63 15.70 14.42 -2.08
CA LYS A 63 16.22 13.18 -2.63
C LYS A 63 15.83 11.96 -1.79
N MET A 64 15.54 10.84 -2.48
CA MET A 64 15.29 9.56 -1.84
C MET A 64 16.58 8.76 -1.75
N PHE A 65 16.87 8.27 -0.55
CA PHE A 65 17.93 7.31 -0.26
C PHE A 65 17.33 6.00 0.24
N GLY A 66 18.08 4.91 0.07
CA GLY A 66 17.67 3.60 0.56
C GLY A 66 18.84 2.77 1.07
N VAL A 67 18.52 1.89 2.00
CA VAL A 67 19.45 0.90 2.54
C VAL A 67 18.85 -0.50 2.41
N LEU A 68 19.72 -1.49 2.21
CA LEU A 68 19.40 -2.90 2.28
C LEU A 68 20.38 -3.59 3.22
N VAL A 69 19.88 -4.17 4.28
CA VAL A 69 20.70 -5.01 5.17
C VAL A 69 20.80 -6.40 4.56
N VAL A 70 22.01 -6.93 4.48
CA VAL A 70 22.31 -8.21 3.85
C VAL A 70 23.20 -9.07 4.74
N LYS A 71 23.12 -10.39 4.57
CA LYS A 71 24.09 -11.36 5.06
C LYS A 71 25.06 -11.69 3.92
N ALA A 72 26.36 -11.59 4.20
CA ALA A 72 27.39 -12.07 3.27
C ALA A 72 27.45 -13.61 3.32
N PRO A 73 27.73 -14.30 2.19
CA PRO A 73 27.96 -15.74 2.21
C PRO A 73 29.18 -16.04 3.09
N THR A 74 29.05 -17.02 3.99
CA THR A 74 30.18 -17.52 4.77
C THR A 74 31.19 -18.19 3.81
N ILE A 75 32.47 -17.80 3.86
CA ILE A 75 33.54 -18.21 2.93
C ILE A 75 33.77 -19.74 2.85
N ASN A 76 33.04 -20.57 3.61
CA ASN A 76 33.19 -22.01 3.69
C ASN A 76 32.16 -22.88 2.94
N SER A 77 31.27 -22.31 2.15
CA SER A 77 30.38 -23.10 1.29
C SER A 77 30.83 -23.02 -0.17
N LYS A 78 31.52 -24.07 -0.66
CA LYS A 78 31.71 -24.25 -2.11
C LYS A 78 30.35 -24.18 -2.81
N PRO A 79 30.19 -23.44 -3.92
CA PRO A 79 28.97 -23.46 -4.68
C PRO A 79 28.69 -24.88 -5.20
N SER A 80 27.62 -25.51 -4.72
CA SER A 80 27.14 -26.75 -5.32
C SER A 80 26.55 -26.41 -6.70
N VAL A 81 27.32 -26.75 -7.73
CA VAL A 81 26.85 -26.73 -9.11
C VAL A 81 25.70 -27.73 -9.21
N ILE A 82 24.48 -27.23 -9.24
CA ILE A 82 23.29 -28.05 -9.54
C ILE A 82 23.29 -28.27 -11.05
N ASN A 83 23.84 -29.42 -11.46
CA ASN A 83 23.66 -29.94 -12.82
C ASN A 83 22.18 -30.30 -13.03
N SER A 84 21.50 -29.49 -13.82
CA SER A 84 20.13 -29.72 -14.25
C SER A 84 20.08 -30.89 -15.26
N LYS A 85 19.73 -32.11 -14.79
CA LYS A 85 19.09 -33.13 -15.64
C LYS A 85 17.59 -33.20 -15.28
N PRO A 86 16.70 -33.30 -16.27
CA PRO A 86 15.26 -33.39 -16.01
C PRO A 86 14.92 -34.72 -15.33
N LEU A 87 14.32 -34.64 -14.12
CA LEU A 87 13.75 -35.79 -13.41
C LEU A 87 12.31 -35.98 -13.83
N VAL A 88 12.04 -37.16 -14.36
CA VAL A 88 10.72 -37.73 -14.61
C VAL A 88 9.99 -37.89 -13.28
N ILE A 89 8.75 -37.40 -13.20
CA ILE A 89 7.89 -37.46 -12.03
C ILE A 89 7.32 -38.88 -11.93
N ASP A 90 7.68 -39.58 -10.87
CA ASP A 90 6.93 -40.76 -10.41
C ASP A 90 6.37 -40.48 -9.01
N SER A 91 5.06 -40.69 -8.89
CA SER A 91 4.22 -40.30 -7.77
C SER A 91 4.30 -41.26 -6.59
N LYS A 92 4.91 -40.85 -5.46
CA LYS A 92 4.58 -41.36 -4.11
C LYS A 92 4.98 -40.34 -3.04
N PRO A 93 4.17 -40.06 -1.99
CA PRO A 93 4.51 -39.09 -0.96
C PRO A 93 5.56 -39.66 0.00
N LEU A 94 6.73 -39.00 0.08
CA LEU A 94 7.72 -39.26 1.09
C LEU A 94 7.40 -38.45 2.35
N VAL A 95 7.05 -39.10 3.43
CA VAL A 95 6.98 -38.54 4.79
C VAL A 95 8.41 -38.38 5.27
N ILE A 96 8.92 -37.15 5.33
CA ILE A 96 10.20 -36.87 5.96
C ILE A 96 9.93 -36.32 7.38
N ASN A 97 10.05 -37.21 8.36
CA ASN A 97 10.24 -36.85 9.76
C ASN A 97 11.70 -36.43 9.94
N SER A 98 11.99 -35.13 9.92
CA SER A 98 13.28 -34.58 10.40
C SER A 98 13.00 -33.52 11.45
N LYS A 99 13.32 -33.85 12.72
CA LYS A 99 13.47 -32.87 13.80
C LYS A 99 14.51 -31.83 13.38
N PRO A 100 14.27 -30.53 13.57
CA PRO A 100 15.30 -29.51 13.31
C PRO A 100 16.42 -29.68 14.33
N SER A 101 17.64 -29.99 13.86
CA SER A 101 18.86 -29.89 14.65
C SER A 101 19.16 -28.42 14.96
N PRO A 102 19.70 -28.07 16.15
CA PRO A 102 20.07 -26.70 16.47
C PRO A 102 21.19 -26.25 15.54
N VAL A 103 20.87 -25.33 14.66
CA VAL A 103 21.86 -24.67 13.79
C VAL A 103 22.76 -23.81 14.69
N ASN A 104 24.03 -24.21 14.80
CA ASN A 104 25.12 -23.45 15.42
C ASN A 104 25.10 -22.03 14.85
N SER A 105 24.86 -21.03 15.70
CA SER A 105 24.89 -19.61 15.39
C SER A 105 26.36 -19.15 15.23
N GLN A 106 26.98 -19.43 14.08
CA GLN A 106 28.10 -18.61 13.64
C GLN A 106 27.52 -17.28 13.17
N LEU A 107 27.84 -16.19 13.90
CA LEU A 107 27.49 -14.82 13.59
C LEU A 107 27.94 -14.48 12.15
N SER A 108 27.04 -14.61 11.19
CA SER A 108 27.24 -14.02 9.87
C SER A 108 27.22 -12.51 10.04
N THR A 109 28.33 -11.83 9.74
CA THR A 109 28.42 -10.37 9.80
C THR A 109 27.37 -9.76 8.90
N LEU A 110 26.53 -8.89 9.49
CA LEU A 110 25.58 -8.10 8.73
C LEU A 110 26.28 -6.91 8.08
N HIS A 111 25.87 -6.61 6.87
CA HIS A 111 26.33 -5.45 6.12
C HIS A 111 25.13 -4.66 5.61
N SER A 112 25.31 -3.38 5.35
CA SER A 112 24.36 -2.57 4.62
C SER A 112 24.87 -2.21 3.23
N LEU A 113 23.95 -2.20 2.26
CA LEU A 113 24.11 -1.64 0.93
C LEU A 113 23.33 -0.32 0.86
N TRP A 114 23.88 0.66 0.15
CA TRP A 114 23.30 1.99 0.03
C TRP A 114 22.94 2.33 -1.41
N ALA A 115 21.83 3.03 -1.61
CA ALA A 115 21.38 3.52 -2.90
C ALA A 115 20.77 4.92 -2.80
N PHE A 116 20.74 5.63 -3.92
CA PHE A 116 19.99 6.88 -4.12
C PHE A 116 19.17 6.79 -5.40
N SER A 117 18.09 7.57 -5.47
CA SER A 117 17.24 7.64 -6.66
C SER A 117 17.74 8.72 -7.63
N GLY A 118 17.66 8.45 -8.93
CA GLY A 118 18.12 9.37 -9.97
C GLY A 118 19.63 9.62 -9.95
N LEU A 119 20.04 10.88 -10.12
CA LEU A 119 21.45 11.30 -10.11
C LEU A 119 21.83 11.88 -8.74
N LEU A 120 23.09 11.83 -8.37
CA LEU A 120 23.68 12.53 -7.23
C LEU A 120 25.00 13.17 -7.70
N ASP A 121 25.13 14.47 -7.57
CA ASP A 121 26.22 15.26 -8.15
C ASP A 121 26.34 15.03 -9.68
N GLY A 122 25.18 15.04 -10.36
CA GLY A 122 25.12 14.81 -11.81
C GLY A 122 25.48 13.38 -12.25
N LYS A 123 25.76 12.45 -11.33
CA LYS A 123 26.19 11.07 -11.62
C LYS A 123 25.17 10.06 -11.12
N ASN A 124 25.03 8.96 -11.87
CA ASN A 124 24.21 7.82 -11.47
C ASN A 124 24.98 6.79 -10.61
N THR A 125 26.29 6.97 -10.46
CA THR A 125 27.19 6.14 -9.64
C THR A 125 27.99 7.02 -8.68
N GLN A 126 28.10 6.62 -7.42
CA GLN A 126 28.92 7.27 -6.39
C GLN A 126 29.64 6.22 -5.57
N GLU A 127 30.80 6.58 -5.01
CA GLU A 127 31.55 5.70 -4.12
C GLU A 127 30.71 5.30 -2.89
N GLY A 128 30.76 4.03 -2.50
CA GLY A 128 29.98 3.49 -1.38
C GLY A 128 28.51 3.16 -1.72
N PHE A 129 28.02 3.50 -2.91
CA PHE A 129 26.65 3.20 -3.34
C PHE A 129 26.63 2.08 -4.38
N VAL A 130 25.57 1.27 -4.35
CA VAL A 130 25.36 0.27 -5.40
C VAL A 130 25.16 0.94 -6.76
N PRO A 131 25.64 0.36 -7.86
CA PRO A 131 25.47 0.91 -9.20
C PRO A 131 23.99 0.86 -9.63
N PRO A 132 23.58 1.65 -10.65
CA PRO A 132 22.29 1.51 -11.27
C PRO A 132 22.11 0.13 -11.93
N VAL A 133 20.87 -0.32 -12.10
CA VAL A 133 20.55 -1.59 -12.81
C VAL A 133 21.01 -1.53 -14.27
N PHE A 134 20.88 -0.37 -14.89
CA PHE A 134 21.41 -0.04 -16.20
C PHE A 134 22.13 1.32 -16.11
N ASP A 135 23.39 1.38 -16.55
CA ASP A 135 24.20 2.58 -16.49
C ASP A 135 24.04 3.41 -17.77
N LEU A 136 23.08 4.30 -17.77
CA LEU A 136 22.80 5.18 -18.92
C LEU A 136 23.97 6.12 -19.25
N GLN A 137 24.78 6.51 -18.24
CA GLN A 137 25.92 7.40 -18.46
C GLN A 137 27.13 6.71 -19.10
N LYS A 138 27.23 5.40 -18.94
CA LYS A 138 28.27 4.56 -19.59
C LYS A 138 27.76 3.86 -20.85
N SER A 139 26.45 3.86 -21.07
CA SER A 139 25.85 3.17 -22.21
C SER A 139 25.86 4.05 -23.45
N ASP A 140 25.96 3.38 -24.53
CA ASP A 140 25.78 3.71 -25.94
C ASP A 140 25.59 5.17 -26.36
N GLU A 141 26.37 5.56 -27.34
CA GLU A 141 26.19 6.77 -28.12
C GLU A 141 24.75 6.94 -28.67
N TYR A 142 24.02 5.84 -28.87
CA TYR A 142 22.65 5.85 -29.40
C TYR A 142 21.68 6.69 -28.55
N PHE A 143 21.64 6.47 -27.21
CA PHE A 143 20.71 7.25 -26.38
C PHE A 143 21.05 8.75 -26.39
N GLN A 144 22.34 9.08 -26.29
CA GLN A 144 22.81 10.47 -26.28
C GLN A 144 22.52 11.16 -27.63
N GLN A 145 22.75 10.47 -28.74
CA GLN A 145 22.47 10.99 -30.09
C GLN A 145 20.96 11.21 -30.29
N GLU A 146 20.13 10.24 -29.95
CA GLU A 146 18.68 10.35 -30.10
C GLU A 146 18.09 11.43 -29.19
N ASP A 147 18.53 11.52 -27.93
CA ASP A 147 18.08 12.57 -26.98
C ASP A 147 18.47 13.96 -27.48
N ALA A 148 19.68 14.14 -28.01
CA ALA A 148 20.12 15.40 -28.60
C ALA A 148 19.27 15.79 -29.83
N ILE A 149 18.93 14.83 -30.71
CA ILE A 149 18.07 15.06 -31.87
C ILE A 149 16.67 15.48 -31.41
N ILE A 150 16.07 14.71 -30.48
CA ILE A 150 14.73 14.96 -29.95
C ILE A 150 14.65 16.34 -29.27
N SER A 151 15.68 16.72 -28.53
CA SER A 151 15.74 18.01 -27.83
C SER A 151 15.69 19.21 -28.79
N GLN A 152 16.23 19.06 -30.02
CA GLN A 152 16.24 20.12 -31.03
C GLN A 152 14.98 20.13 -31.92
N MET A 153 14.13 19.08 -31.84
CA MET A 153 12.91 19.02 -32.64
C MET A 153 11.83 19.98 -32.13
N PRO A 154 11.06 20.61 -33.01
CA PRO A 154 9.87 21.36 -32.61
C PRO A 154 8.83 20.44 -31.96
N ASP A 155 8.02 21.00 -31.08
CA ASP A 155 6.94 20.25 -30.44
C ASP A 155 5.92 19.80 -31.51
N GLY A 156 5.60 18.51 -31.48
CA GLY A 156 4.70 17.87 -32.44
C GLY A 156 4.62 16.37 -32.28
N GLU A 157 3.84 15.74 -33.15
CA GLU A 157 3.58 14.30 -33.13
C GLU A 157 4.87 13.51 -33.38
N GLU A 158 5.72 13.95 -34.27
CA GLU A 158 6.99 13.28 -34.59
C GLU A 158 7.94 13.26 -33.39
N LYS A 159 8.13 14.40 -32.70
CA LYS A 159 8.91 14.49 -31.45
C LYS A 159 8.35 13.58 -30.39
N SER A 160 7.02 13.56 -30.20
CA SER A 160 6.33 12.68 -29.26
C SER A 160 6.57 11.20 -29.55
N ASN A 161 6.47 10.81 -30.82
CA ASN A 161 6.66 9.43 -31.25
C ASN A 161 8.12 8.97 -31.07
N ARG A 162 9.07 9.83 -31.39
CA ARG A 162 10.51 9.58 -31.21
C ARG A 162 10.89 9.47 -29.73
N SER A 163 10.39 10.39 -28.89
CA SER A 163 10.58 10.33 -27.43
C SER A 163 10.01 9.05 -26.84
N ARG A 164 8.85 8.62 -27.30
CA ARG A 164 8.24 7.35 -26.86
C ARG A 164 9.06 6.14 -27.28
N ALA A 165 9.59 6.14 -28.51
CA ALA A 165 10.45 5.07 -29.00
C ALA A 165 11.75 4.98 -28.20
N LEU A 166 12.41 6.10 -27.92
CA LEU A 166 13.61 6.17 -27.09
C LEU A 166 13.34 5.69 -25.65
N GLN A 167 12.22 6.10 -25.07
CA GLN A 167 11.80 5.63 -23.74
C GLN A 167 11.57 4.10 -23.72
N MET A 168 10.92 3.54 -24.75
CA MET A 168 10.71 2.10 -24.88
C MET A 168 12.03 1.34 -25.06
N TRP A 169 12.96 1.90 -25.83
CA TRP A 169 14.30 1.35 -25.97
C TRP A 169 15.00 1.30 -24.60
N LEU A 170 14.96 2.40 -23.83
CA LEU A 170 15.54 2.47 -22.49
C LEU A 170 14.93 1.41 -21.55
N PHE A 171 13.61 1.25 -21.53
CA PHE A 171 12.95 0.24 -20.67
C PHE A 171 13.41 -1.18 -20.99
N ARG A 172 13.75 -1.49 -22.25
CA ARG A 172 14.27 -2.79 -22.66
C ARG A 172 15.70 -3.07 -22.17
N GLN A 173 16.43 -2.05 -21.72
CA GLN A 173 17.75 -2.25 -21.12
C GLN A 173 17.69 -2.74 -19.66
N PHE A 174 16.56 -2.50 -18.96
CA PHE A 174 16.40 -2.90 -17.56
C PHE A 174 16.00 -4.36 -17.46
N ASN A 175 16.87 -5.17 -16.85
CA ASN A 175 16.64 -6.58 -16.59
C ASN A 175 16.85 -6.86 -15.10
N PHE A 176 15.85 -7.47 -14.44
CA PHE A 176 15.84 -7.67 -13.00
C PHE A 176 15.96 -9.15 -12.64
N LEU A 177 16.87 -9.46 -11.73
CA LEU A 177 16.99 -10.76 -11.10
C LEU A 177 15.97 -10.91 -9.98
N ASN A 178 15.44 -12.11 -9.81
CA ASN A 178 14.72 -12.48 -8.59
C ASN A 178 15.62 -13.30 -7.64
N ALA A 179 15.13 -13.63 -6.44
CA ALA A 179 15.89 -14.40 -5.45
C ALA A 179 16.21 -15.84 -5.90
N GLN A 180 15.57 -16.34 -6.98
CA GLN A 180 15.87 -17.63 -7.60
C GLN A 180 16.92 -17.53 -8.73
N GLY A 181 17.46 -16.34 -8.99
CA GLY A 181 18.37 -16.08 -10.09
C GLY A 181 17.71 -15.97 -11.47
N ARG A 182 16.37 -15.95 -11.55
CA ARG A 182 15.65 -15.76 -12.82
C ARG A 182 15.63 -14.29 -13.20
N GLN A 183 15.97 -14.01 -14.46
CA GLN A 183 15.97 -12.66 -15.01
C GLN A 183 14.67 -12.39 -15.78
N MET A 184 14.13 -11.17 -15.66
CA MET A 184 12.96 -10.69 -16.42
C MET A 184 13.15 -9.22 -16.82
N ASN A 185 12.75 -8.90 -18.05
CA ASN A 185 12.84 -7.52 -18.54
C ASN A 185 11.75 -6.64 -17.93
N LEU A 186 12.03 -5.35 -17.77
CA LEU A 186 11.10 -4.36 -17.19
C LEU A 186 9.77 -4.31 -17.95
N CYS A 187 9.80 -4.35 -19.28
CA CYS A 187 8.58 -4.35 -20.11
C CYS A 187 7.73 -5.60 -19.85
N ASP A 188 8.36 -6.78 -19.79
CA ASP A 188 7.66 -8.05 -19.53
C ASP A 188 7.07 -8.11 -18.12
N ILE A 189 7.77 -7.54 -17.12
CA ILE A 189 7.26 -7.41 -15.76
C ILE A 189 5.97 -6.57 -15.75
N PHE A 190 5.98 -5.41 -16.41
CA PHE A 190 4.82 -4.51 -16.42
C PHE A 190 3.67 -5.05 -17.26
N ASP A 191 3.93 -5.69 -18.38
CA ASP A 191 2.90 -6.36 -19.18
C ASP A 191 2.19 -7.43 -18.38
N LYS A 192 2.94 -8.33 -17.75
CA LYS A 192 2.41 -9.41 -16.91
C LYS A 192 1.61 -8.92 -15.70
N GLU A 193 2.13 -7.91 -14.99
CA GLU A 193 1.56 -7.48 -13.69
C GLU A 193 0.45 -6.43 -13.84
N THR A 194 0.51 -5.61 -14.87
CA THR A 194 -0.37 -4.42 -14.99
C THR A 194 -1.03 -4.25 -16.35
N CYS A 195 -0.61 -5.00 -17.37
CA CYS A 195 -0.99 -4.82 -18.79
C CYS A 195 -0.74 -3.37 -19.24
N ARG A 196 0.33 -2.73 -18.78
CA ARG A 196 0.67 -1.33 -19.04
C ARG A 196 2.13 -1.16 -19.36
N ILE A 197 2.44 -0.06 -20.04
CA ILE A 197 3.82 0.40 -20.28
C ILE A 197 4.42 0.88 -18.94
N PRO A 198 5.71 0.58 -18.64
CA PRO A 198 6.38 1.10 -17.48
C PRO A 198 6.31 2.64 -17.40
N PRO A 199 6.05 3.22 -16.23
CA PRO A 199 6.11 4.68 -16.07
C PRO A 199 7.56 5.18 -16.10
N SER A 200 7.78 6.41 -16.52
CA SER A 200 9.11 7.05 -16.57
C SER A 200 9.86 6.92 -15.23
N GLY A 201 11.14 6.59 -15.26
CA GLY A 201 11.99 6.35 -14.11
C GLY A 201 11.68 5.04 -13.34
N ALA A 202 10.92 4.11 -13.94
CA ALA A 202 10.78 2.76 -13.39
C ALA A 202 12.12 2.02 -13.47
N GLY A 203 12.53 1.39 -12.36
CA GLY A 203 13.82 0.70 -12.24
C GLY A 203 14.96 1.54 -11.64
N GLU A 204 14.81 2.86 -11.56
CA GLU A 204 15.83 3.78 -11.00
C GLU A 204 15.67 4.08 -9.51
N CYS A 205 14.64 3.53 -8.87
CA CYS A 205 14.43 3.68 -7.42
C CYS A 205 15.47 2.88 -6.61
N CYS A 206 15.60 3.20 -5.32
CA CYS A 206 16.59 2.56 -4.45
C CYS A 206 16.35 1.06 -4.28
N ALA A 207 15.12 0.63 -3.99
CA ALA A 207 14.81 -0.78 -3.72
C ALA A 207 15.21 -1.74 -4.86
N PRO A 208 14.86 -1.50 -6.15
CA PRO A 208 15.30 -2.35 -7.25
C PRO A 208 16.84 -2.41 -7.41
N LYS A 209 17.53 -1.28 -7.27
CA LYS A 209 18.99 -1.21 -7.35
C LYS A 209 19.65 -2.07 -6.27
N LEU A 210 19.19 -1.93 -5.03
CA LEU A 210 19.71 -2.65 -3.87
C LEU A 210 19.54 -4.16 -4.00
N LEU A 211 18.34 -4.63 -4.35
CA LEU A 211 18.06 -6.05 -4.53
C LEU A 211 18.78 -6.63 -5.75
N GLN A 212 18.87 -5.89 -6.87
CA GLN A 212 19.63 -6.31 -8.04
C GLN A 212 21.09 -6.55 -7.69
N TYR A 213 21.72 -5.59 -6.98
CA TYR A 213 23.11 -5.74 -6.55
C TYR A 213 23.28 -6.92 -5.59
N ALA A 214 22.38 -7.08 -4.62
CA ALA A 214 22.42 -8.18 -3.66
C ALA A 214 22.38 -9.54 -4.38
N TYR A 215 21.41 -9.75 -5.28
CA TYR A 215 21.28 -11.02 -6.00
C TYR A 215 22.42 -11.28 -6.97
N ALA A 216 22.91 -10.26 -7.69
CA ALA A 216 24.03 -10.39 -8.60
C ALA A 216 25.34 -10.79 -7.88
N ASN A 217 25.45 -10.47 -6.60
CA ASN A 217 26.65 -10.76 -5.78
C ASN A 217 26.43 -11.89 -4.74
N GLY A 218 25.31 -12.62 -4.84
CA GLY A 218 25.03 -13.76 -3.94
C GLY A 218 24.82 -13.37 -2.48
N LEU A 219 24.41 -12.11 -2.21
CA LEU A 219 24.10 -11.61 -0.87
C LEU A 219 22.65 -11.94 -0.52
N TYR A 220 22.39 -12.27 0.75
CA TYR A 220 21.04 -12.58 1.21
C TYR A 220 20.37 -11.36 1.85
N PRO A 221 19.26 -10.84 1.28
CA PRO A 221 18.51 -9.71 1.83
C PRO A 221 17.84 -10.05 3.17
N VAL A 222 17.92 -9.14 4.14
CA VAL A 222 17.35 -9.28 5.49
C VAL A 222 16.21 -8.29 5.73
N CYS A 223 16.47 -7.00 5.55
CA CYS A 223 15.51 -5.93 5.69
C CYS A 223 15.96 -4.69 4.91
N MET A 224 15.03 -3.80 4.59
CA MET A 224 15.33 -2.57 3.86
C MET A 224 14.55 -1.38 4.41
N ALA A 225 15.03 -0.18 4.11
CA ALA A 225 14.33 1.07 4.33
C ALA A 225 14.67 2.09 3.26
N GLU A 226 13.71 2.97 2.94
CA GLU A 226 13.93 4.16 2.14
C GLU A 226 13.56 5.40 2.96
N PHE A 227 14.29 6.49 2.82
CA PHE A 227 14.02 7.75 3.52
C PHE A 227 14.26 8.95 2.62
N TRP A 228 13.56 10.05 2.90
CA TRP A 228 13.66 11.29 2.15
C TRP A 228 14.54 12.29 2.88
N LEU A 229 15.39 13.02 2.16
CA LEU A 229 16.11 14.19 2.66
C LEU A 229 15.80 15.40 1.79
N GLY A 230 15.70 16.59 2.42
CA GLY A 230 15.46 17.87 1.77
C GLY A 230 13.98 18.24 1.61
N VAL A 231 13.72 19.23 0.76
CA VAL A 231 12.37 19.78 0.55
C VAL A 231 11.44 18.81 -0.15
N SER A 232 10.14 18.99 0.05
CA SER A 232 9.10 18.17 -0.57
C SER A 232 9.04 18.41 -2.09
N PRO A 233 8.89 17.37 -2.93
CA PRO A 233 8.73 17.53 -4.36
C PRO A 233 7.37 18.14 -4.70
N LYS A 234 7.27 18.77 -5.89
CA LYS A 234 5.98 19.32 -6.37
C LYS A 234 4.94 18.18 -6.49
N GLY A 235 3.76 18.40 -5.93
CA GLY A 235 2.62 17.47 -6.02
C GLY A 235 2.61 16.32 -5.01
N GLU A 236 3.64 16.19 -4.18
CA GLU A 236 3.69 15.22 -3.07
C GLU A 236 4.15 15.92 -1.80
N ILE A 237 3.67 15.46 -0.64
CA ILE A 237 4.15 15.93 0.65
C ILE A 237 5.13 14.89 1.19
N ARG A 238 6.41 15.29 1.32
CA ARG A 238 7.47 14.50 1.94
C ARG A 238 8.19 15.31 2.99
N TYR A 239 8.52 14.68 4.11
CA TYR A 239 9.20 15.34 5.22
C TYR A 239 10.65 14.89 5.26
N ASP A 240 11.53 15.83 5.54
CA ASP A 240 12.97 15.61 5.72
C ASP A 240 13.22 14.58 6.82
N GLY A 241 14.09 13.59 6.55
CA GLY A 241 14.45 12.50 7.44
C GLY A 241 13.40 11.41 7.62
N ALA A 242 12.17 11.55 7.07
CA ALA A 242 11.09 10.58 7.22
C ALA A 242 11.27 9.35 6.33
N TYR A 243 10.79 8.18 6.83
CA TYR A 243 10.82 6.92 6.11
C TYR A 243 9.60 6.78 5.18
N TYR A 244 9.81 6.17 4.03
CA TYR A 244 8.78 5.92 3.03
C TYR A 244 8.82 4.47 2.56
N PRO A 245 7.66 3.86 2.28
CA PRO A 245 7.62 2.55 1.64
C PRO A 245 8.11 2.62 0.19
N ALA A 246 8.54 1.50 -0.35
CA ALA A 246 8.77 1.37 -1.79
C ALA A 246 7.52 1.82 -2.57
N CYS A 247 7.70 2.54 -3.67
CA CYS A 247 6.57 3.14 -4.37
C CYS A 247 5.64 2.10 -5.00
N GLN A 248 4.33 2.38 -5.01
CA GLN A 248 3.32 1.43 -5.50
C GLN A 248 3.24 1.39 -7.03
N SER A 249 3.53 2.50 -7.72
CA SER A 249 3.35 2.62 -9.18
C SER A 249 4.53 2.10 -9.98
N LYS A 250 5.77 2.36 -9.53
CA LYS A 250 6.99 2.00 -10.25
C LYS A 250 7.66 0.75 -9.67
N CYS A 251 7.79 0.67 -8.34
CA CYS A 251 8.55 -0.38 -7.68
C CYS A 251 7.75 -1.64 -7.43
N LYS A 252 6.44 -1.55 -7.12
CA LYS A 252 5.65 -2.73 -6.74
C LYS A 252 5.65 -3.85 -7.79
N PRO A 253 5.44 -3.60 -9.10
CA PRO A 253 5.53 -4.66 -10.11
C PRO A 253 6.92 -5.29 -10.16
N ILE A 254 7.98 -4.46 -10.12
CA ILE A 254 9.37 -4.91 -10.16
C ILE A 254 9.68 -5.78 -8.93
N LEU A 255 9.33 -5.30 -7.72
CA LEU A 255 9.58 -6.01 -6.48
C LEU A 255 8.79 -7.32 -6.38
N ARG A 256 7.57 -7.41 -6.93
CA ARG A 256 6.84 -8.68 -7.03
C ARG A 256 7.62 -9.75 -7.80
N HIS A 257 8.34 -9.36 -8.86
CA HIS A 257 9.23 -10.28 -9.56
C HIS A 257 10.49 -10.56 -8.72
N MET A 258 11.16 -9.52 -8.22
CA MET A 258 12.46 -9.64 -7.55
C MET A 258 12.37 -10.45 -6.24
N LEU A 259 11.25 -10.37 -5.52
CA LEU A 259 11.03 -11.09 -4.26
C LEU A 259 10.61 -12.55 -4.43
N GLN A 260 10.37 -13.04 -5.67
CA GLN A 260 10.07 -14.45 -5.91
C GLN A 260 11.25 -15.35 -5.49
N GLY A 261 10.95 -16.29 -4.58
CA GLY A 261 11.97 -17.18 -3.99
C GLY A 261 12.59 -16.68 -2.68
N LEU A 262 12.24 -15.46 -2.26
CA LEU A 262 12.60 -14.97 -0.94
C LEU A 262 11.40 -15.12 0.00
N GLU A 263 11.63 -15.60 1.23
CA GLU A 263 10.60 -15.55 2.26
C GLU A 263 10.41 -14.12 2.73
N VAL A 264 9.24 -13.55 2.47
CA VAL A 264 8.89 -12.16 2.81
C VAL A 264 7.82 -12.14 3.88
N ASP A 265 7.92 -11.21 4.82
CA ASP A 265 6.86 -10.98 5.80
C ASP A 265 5.57 -10.52 5.11
N GLU A 266 4.44 -10.97 5.62
CA GLU A 266 3.15 -10.45 5.18
C GLU A 266 2.90 -9.04 5.74
N HIS A 267 2.15 -8.23 5.01
CA HIS A 267 1.65 -6.99 5.57
C HIS A 267 0.82 -7.26 6.83
N PRO A 268 1.05 -6.56 7.97
CA PRO A 268 0.40 -6.88 9.26
C PRO A 268 -1.14 -6.91 9.23
N LEU A 269 -1.75 -6.17 8.29
CA LEU A 269 -3.21 -6.19 8.11
C LEU A 269 -3.73 -7.47 7.44
N VAL A 270 -2.90 -8.23 6.71
CA VAL A 270 -3.36 -9.40 5.96
C VAL A 270 -3.91 -10.51 6.85
N PRO A 271 -3.22 -10.94 7.92
CA PRO A 271 -3.77 -11.93 8.84
C PRO A 271 -5.10 -11.48 9.47
N MET A 272 -5.18 -10.22 9.91
CA MET A 272 -6.40 -9.65 10.47
C MET A 272 -7.55 -9.67 9.47
N MET A 273 -7.30 -9.27 8.22
CA MET A 273 -8.32 -9.28 7.17
C MET A 273 -8.75 -10.67 6.74
N ARG A 274 -7.86 -11.68 6.81
CA ARG A 274 -8.24 -13.09 6.60
C ARG A 274 -9.22 -13.58 7.67
N GLU A 275 -8.99 -13.24 8.93
CA GLU A 275 -9.94 -13.58 9.99
C GLU A 275 -11.27 -12.84 9.80
N LYS A 276 -11.23 -11.55 9.44
CA LYS A 276 -12.46 -10.79 9.12
C LYS A 276 -13.20 -11.33 7.90
N ALA A 277 -12.51 -11.86 6.90
CA ALA A 277 -13.15 -12.49 5.75
C ALA A 277 -14.02 -13.71 6.14
N LYS A 278 -13.66 -14.43 7.19
CA LYS A 278 -14.46 -15.57 7.72
C LYS A 278 -15.79 -15.12 8.36
N GLU A 279 -15.87 -13.87 8.84
CA GLU A 279 -17.10 -13.30 9.40
C GLU A 279 -18.07 -12.82 8.29
N MET A 280 -17.61 -12.73 7.04
CA MET A 280 -18.46 -12.33 5.91
C MET A 280 -19.49 -13.42 5.63
N ARG A 281 -20.73 -13.02 5.38
CA ARG A 281 -21.82 -13.97 5.04
C ARG A 281 -22.73 -13.40 3.96
N ILE A 282 -23.34 -14.30 3.21
CA ILE A 282 -24.34 -13.96 2.21
C ILE A 282 -25.68 -13.69 2.93
N ILE A 283 -26.32 -12.56 2.64
CA ILE A 283 -27.63 -12.17 3.14
C ILE A 283 -28.71 -12.47 2.12
N TYR A 284 -28.39 -12.24 0.83
CA TYR A 284 -29.28 -12.47 -0.29
C TYR A 284 -28.49 -12.98 -1.48
N ASP A 285 -29.06 -13.91 -2.23
CA ASP A 285 -28.44 -14.52 -3.42
C ASP A 285 -29.51 -14.89 -4.44
N ASP A 286 -29.37 -14.38 -5.67
CA ASP A 286 -30.12 -14.82 -6.84
C ASP A 286 -29.22 -14.90 -8.09
N GLU A 287 -29.82 -15.11 -9.26
CA GLU A 287 -29.10 -15.23 -10.53
C GLU A 287 -28.33 -13.94 -10.89
N TYR A 288 -28.78 -12.74 -10.45
CA TYR A 288 -28.35 -11.45 -10.94
C TYR A 288 -27.48 -10.66 -9.94
N LEU A 289 -27.75 -10.83 -8.65
CA LEU A 289 -27.06 -10.08 -7.60
C LEU A 289 -26.89 -10.86 -6.31
N LEU A 290 -25.96 -10.40 -5.50
CA LEU A 290 -25.71 -10.81 -4.13
C LEU A 290 -25.88 -9.62 -3.18
N ALA A 291 -26.29 -9.89 -1.95
CA ALA A 291 -26.02 -8.98 -0.86
C ALA A 291 -25.25 -9.71 0.24
N VAL A 292 -24.26 -9.04 0.80
CA VAL A 292 -23.39 -9.61 1.82
C VAL A 292 -23.35 -8.73 3.07
N PHE A 293 -23.15 -9.37 4.22
CA PHE A 293 -22.67 -8.69 5.41
C PHE A 293 -21.15 -8.53 5.30
N LYS A 294 -20.67 -7.28 5.26
CA LYS A 294 -19.25 -6.95 5.36
C LYS A 294 -18.91 -6.66 6.82
N PRO A 295 -17.98 -7.39 7.45
CA PRO A 295 -17.51 -7.07 8.80
C PRO A 295 -16.69 -5.78 8.81
N ALA A 296 -16.60 -5.13 9.98
CA ALA A 296 -15.67 -4.01 10.20
C ALA A 296 -14.22 -4.51 10.13
N GLY A 297 -13.31 -3.68 9.59
CA GLY A 297 -11.90 -4.04 9.40
C GLY A 297 -11.61 -4.81 8.10
N MET A 298 -12.61 -5.01 7.23
CA MET A 298 -12.45 -5.67 5.93
C MET A 298 -12.58 -4.66 4.79
N LEU A 299 -11.75 -4.79 3.76
CA LEU A 299 -11.85 -3.97 2.54
C LEU A 299 -13.09 -4.33 1.72
N ALA A 300 -13.76 -3.34 1.13
CA ALA A 300 -14.83 -3.57 0.17
C ALA A 300 -14.30 -4.01 -1.21
N VAL A 301 -13.25 -3.34 -1.69
CA VAL A 301 -12.56 -3.60 -2.96
C VAL A 301 -11.08 -3.81 -2.71
N ARG A 302 -10.38 -4.40 -3.67
CA ARG A 302 -8.92 -4.55 -3.61
C ARG A 302 -8.26 -3.20 -3.40
N GLY A 303 -7.37 -3.13 -2.40
CA GLY A 303 -6.58 -1.95 -2.07
C GLY A 303 -5.14 -2.08 -2.53
N ASN A 304 -4.29 -1.20 -2.00
CA ASN A 304 -2.84 -1.25 -2.23
C ASN A 304 -2.15 -2.43 -1.53
N VAL A 305 -2.82 -3.01 -0.52
CA VAL A 305 -2.38 -4.20 0.22
C VAL A 305 -3.03 -5.43 -0.42
N ASP A 306 -2.25 -6.48 -0.68
CA ASP A 306 -2.77 -7.77 -1.15
C ASP A 306 -3.43 -8.52 0.01
N ALA A 307 -4.57 -8.01 0.45
CA ALA A 307 -5.39 -8.55 1.53
C ALA A 307 -6.78 -8.91 1.00
N PRO A 308 -7.47 -9.86 1.65
CA PRO A 308 -8.85 -10.19 1.31
C PRO A 308 -9.74 -8.96 1.33
N SER A 309 -10.59 -8.84 0.33
CA SER A 309 -11.66 -7.85 0.21
C SER A 309 -12.96 -8.56 -0.11
N VAL A 310 -14.10 -7.88 0.08
CA VAL A 310 -15.40 -8.44 -0.36
C VAL A 310 -15.33 -8.84 -1.83
N GLU A 311 -14.77 -7.98 -2.67
CA GLU A 311 -14.58 -8.25 -4.10
C GLU A 311 -13.77 -9.53 -4.35
N SER A 312 -12.60 -9.71 -3.70
CA SER A 312 -11.74 -10.89 -3.93
C SER A 312 -12.39 -12.18 -3.42
N VAL A 313 -13.02 -12.14 -2.25
CA VAL A 313 -13.72 -13.31 -1.68
C VAL A 313 -14.88 -13.75 -2.57
N ILE A 314 -15.66 -12.80 -3.11
CA ILE A 314 -16.75 -13.14 -4.02
C ILE A 314 -16.21 -13.70 -5.35
N GLN A 315 -15.13 -13.14 -5.91
CA GLN A 315 -14.50 -13.69 -7.11
C GLN A 315 -14.01 -15.12 -6.93
N GLU A 316 -13.48 -15.45 -5.76
CA GLU A 316 -13.03 -16.80 -5.42
C GLU A 316 -14.22 -17.77 -5.20
N THR A 317 -15.29 -17.30 -4.54
CA THR A 317 -16.47 -18.11 -4.20
C THR A 317 -17.38 -18.33 -5.40
N TYR A 318 -17.47 -17.36 -6.31
CA TYR A 318 -18.35 -17.37 -7.49
C TYR A 318 -17.54 -17.18 -8.79
N PRO A 319 -16.77 -18.18 -9.23
CA PRO A 319 -15.89 -18.05 -10.40
C PRO A 319 -16.62 -17.77 -11.72
N GLY A 320 -17.94 -18.04 -11.78
CA GLY A 320 -18.78 -17.75 -12.95
C GLY A 320 -19.29 -16.30 -13.04
N VAL A 321 -19.02 -15.46 -12.06
CA VAL A 321 -19.47 -14.06 -12.06
C VAL A 321 -18.60 -13.23 -13.01
N SER A 322 -19.22 -12.63 -14.02
CA SER A 322 -18.55 -11.85 -15.06
C SER A 322 -18.81 -10.34 -14.90
N GLY A 323 -17.77 -9.54 -15.01
CA GLY A 323 -17.86 -8.07 -15.02
C GLY A 323 -17.45 -7.38 -13.71
N PRO A 324 -17.65 -6.04 -13.60
CA PRO A 324 -17.40 -5.32 -12.38
C PRO A 324 -18.43 -5.73 -11.32
N LEU A 325 -17.95 -6.23 -10.16
CA LEU A 325 -18.79 -6.83 -9.12
C LEU A 325 -19.40 -5.78 -8.18
N ILE A 326 -18.61 -4.79 -7.80
CA ILE A 326 -18.95 -3.86 -6.71
C ILE A 326 -19.71 -2.65 -7.25
N VAL A 327 -20.95 -2.46 -6.83
CA VAL A 327 -21.81 -1.32 -7.23
C VAL A 327 -21.66 -0.12 -6.29
N HIS A 328 -21.39 -0.36 -5.02
CA HIS A 328 -21.08 0.66 -4.00
C HIS A 328 -20.11 0.09 -2.95
N ARG A 329 -19.54 0.95 -2.12
CA ARG A 329 -18.56 0.54 -1.12
C ARG A 329 -18.89 1.06 0.27
N LEU A 330 -18.50 0.28 1.28
CA LEU A 330 -18.38 0.71 2.67
C LEU A 330 -16.90 0.97 2.97
N ASP A 331 -16.63 1.87 3.89
CA ASP A 331 -15.27 2.08 4.41
C ASP A 331 -14.77 0.80 5.10
N MET A 332 -13.46 0.64 5.22
CA MET A 332 -12.85 -0.55 5.82
C MET A 332 -13.46 -0.86 7.20
N ASP A 333 -13.58 0.15 8.06
CA ASP A 333 -14.05 -0.01 9.44
C ASP A 333 -15.58 0.02 9.59
N THR A 334 -16.34 0.37 8.55
CA THR A 334 -17.81 0.31 8.53
C THR A 334 -18.26 -1.12 8.26
N SER A 335 -19.16 -1.64 9.10
CA SER A 335 -19.81 -2.94 8.88
C SER A 335 -21.19 -2.78 8.23
N GLY A 336 -21.77 -3.88 7.74
CA GLY A 336 -23.15 -3.93 7.27
C GLY A 336 -23.33 -4.40 5.84
N ILE A 337 -24.47 -4.08 5.25
CA ILE A 337 -24.94 -4.62 3.98
C ILE A 337 -24.22 -3.98 2.81
N MET A 338 -23.72 -4.81 1.88
CA MET A 338 -23.25 -4.42 0.56
C MET A 338 -23.96 -5.22 -0.53
N ILE A 339 -24.35 -4.55 -1.62
CA ILE A 339 -24.91 -5.17 -2.84
C ILE A 339 -23.80 -5.36 -3.86
N ILE A 340 -23.81 -6.51 -4.54
CA ILE A 340 -22.83 -6.93 -5.51
C ILE A 340 -23.58 -7.45 -6.74
N ALA A 341 -23.24 -6.95 -7.92
CA ALA A 341 -23.80 -7.45 -9.17
C ALA A 341 -23.04 -8.68 -9.67
N LYS A 342 -23.73 -9.65 -10.24
CA LYS A 342 -23.12 -10.85 -10.85
C LYS A 342 -22.76 -10.69 -12.33
N ASN A 343 -23.31 -9.65 -13.00
CA ASN A 343 -23.02 -9.35 -14.41
C ASN A 343 -23.02 -7.83 -14.67
N LYS A 344 -22.59 -7.44 -15.88
CA LYS A 344 -22.43 -6.03 -16.28
C LYS A 344 -23.74 -5.28 -16.38
N GLU A 345 -24.78 -5.95 -16.85
CA GLU A 345 -26.11 -5.37 -17.07
C GLU A 345 -26.73 -4.99 -15.73
N THR A 346 -26.72 -5.91 -14.77
CA THR A 346 -27.17 -5.71 -13.39
C THR A 346 -26.34 -4.61 -12.71
N HIS A 347 -25.01 -4.62 -12.89
CA HIS A 347 -24.14 -3.59 -12.34
C HIS A 347 -24.54 -2.20 -12.85
N LYS A 348 -24.70 -2.04 -14.18
CA LYS A 348 -25.10 -0.78 -14.79
C LYS A 348 -26.48 -0.30 -14.30
N ALA A 349 -27.45 -1.19 -14.21
CA ALA A 349 -28.80 -0.87 -13.75
C ALA A 349 -28.81 -0.41 -12.28
N LEU A 350 -28.07 -1.10 -11.39
CA LEU A 350 -27.92 -0.69 -9.99
C LEU A 350 -27.17 0.64 -9.87
N GLN A 351 -26.10 0.86 -10.64
CA GLN A 351 -25.40 2.15 -10.63
C GLN A 351 -26.29 3.31 -11.05
N ILE A 352 -27.22 3.10 -12.00
CA ILE A 352 -28.22 4.12 -12.39
C ILE A 352 -29.13 4.46 -11.21
N GLN A 353 -29.60 3.47 -10.44
CA GLN A 353 -30.42 3.72 -9.25
C GLN A 353 -29.63 4.49 -8.17
N PHE A 354 -28.33 4.15 -7.94
CA PHE A 354 -27.46 4.93 -7.06
C PHE A 354 -27.29 6.38 -7.53
N TYR A 355 -27.06 6.57 -8.82
CA TYR A 355 -26.88 7.89 -9.42
C TYR A 355 -28.14 8.75 -9.31
N LYS A 356 -29.34 8.16 -9.49
CA LYS A 356 -30.63 8.82 -9.38
C LYS A 356 -31.14 8.98 -7.95
N HIS A 357 -30.37 8.51 -6.96
CA HIS A 357 -30.76 8.50 -5.54
C HIS A 357 -32.05 7.70 -5.24
N GLU A 358 -32.34 6.69 -6.06
CA GLU A 358 -33.53 5.82 -5.90
C GLU A 358 -33.31 4.75 -4.80
N ILE A 359 -32.04 4.49 -4.43
CA ILE A 359 -31.67 3.52 -3.38
C ILE A 359 -31.71 4.20 -2.02
N ARG A 360 -32.53 3.67 -1.13
CA ARG A 360 -32.60 4.13 0.26
C ARG A 360 -31.63 3.34 1.13
N LYS A 361 -30.87 4.05 1.93
CA LYS A 361 -29.85 3.47 2.84
C LYS A 361 -30.09 3.99 4.24
N ARG A 362 -30.03 3.11 5.21
CA ARG A 362 -30.05 3.48 6.63
C ARG A 362 -28.80 2.95 7.32
N TYR A 363 -28.12 3.83 8.04
CA TYR A 363 -26.97 3.51 8.85
C TYR A 363 -27.28 3.82 10.30
N ILE A 364 -26.75 3.00 11.22
CA ILE A 364 -26.77 3.28 12.65
C ILE A 364 -25.37 3.68 13.08
N ALA A 365 -25.28 4.73 13.91
CA ALA A 365 -24.02 5.18 14.49
C ALA A 365 -24.21 5.55 15.97
N LEU A 366 -23.22 5.25 16.80
CA LEU A 366 -23.12 5.74 18.17
C LEU A 366 -22.10 6.88 18.21
N LEU A 367 -22.56 8.07 18.61
CA LEU A 367 -21.75 9.29 18.63
C LEU A 367 -21.25 9.61 20.03
N ASP A 368 -20.04 10.15 20.13
CA ASP A 368 -19.44 10.68 21.36
C ASP A 368 -19.88 12.13 21.56
N GLY A 369 -20.99 12.32 22.27
CA GLY A 369 -21.61 13.62 22.52
C GLY A 369 -23.12 13.59 22.41
N ILE A 370 -23.75 14.69 22.79
CA ILE A 370 -25.20 14.89 22.75
C ILE A 370 -25.59 15.74 21.55
N VAL A 371 -26.25 15.13 20.58
CA VAL A 371 -26.84 15.83 19.43
C VAL A 371 -28.11 16.58 19.92
N SER A 372 -28.18 17.87 19.68
CA SER A 372 -29.26 18.72 20.24
C SER A 372 -30.60 18.48 19.56
N ASN A 373 -30.64 18.44 18.23
CA ASN A 373 -31.87 18.29 17.46
C ASN A 373 -32.20 16.81 17.25
N ASP A 374 -33.50 16.47 17.31
CA ASP A 374 -33.95 15.07 17.14
C ASP A 374 -33.82 14.58 15.69
N LYS A 375 -33.88 15.47 14.72
CA LYS A 375 -33.73 15.18 13.29
C LYS A 375 -33.27 16.41 12.53
N GLY A 376 -32.68 16.20 11.36
CA GLY A 376 -32.23 17.28 10.47
C GLY A 376 -31.54 16.76 9.24
N THR A 377 -31.06 17.69 8.43
CA THR A 377 -30.29 17.45 7.22
C THR A 377 -28.90 18.12 7.36
N ILE A 378 -27.84 17.42 7.00
CA ILE A 378 -26.47 17.91 6.96
C ILE A 378 -26.06 18.03 5.50
N GLU A 379 -25.74 19.26 5.07
CA GLU A 379 -25.32 19.57 3.70
C GLU A 379 -23.92 20.21 3.75
N LEU A 380 -22.88 19.40 3.64
CA LEU A 380 -21.47 19.85 3.71
C LEU A 380 -20.70 19.28 2.53
N PRO A 381 -20.14 20.14 1.64
CA PRO A 381 -19.35 19.66 0.51
C PRO A 381 -18.00 19.09 0.98
N LEU A 382 -17.63 17.92 0.45
CA LEU A 382 -16.46 17.17 0.89
C LEU A 382 -15.38 17.05 -0.19
N SER A 383 -14.13 17.18 0.20
CA SER A 383 -12.96 16.88 -0.62
C SER A 383 -11.90 16.08 0.16
N PRO A 384 -10.99 15.37 -0.55
CA PRO A 384 -9.83 14.79 0.11
C PRO A 384 -8.97 15.86 0.78
N ASN A 385 -8.52 15.61 2.01
CA ASN A 385 -7.48 16.43 2.63
C ASN A 385 -6.13 16.04 2.04
N ALA A 386 -5.57 16.88 1.16
CA ALA A 386 -4.32 16.59 0.47
C ALA A 386 -3.13 16.48 1.44
N SER A 387 -3.15 17.22 2.55
CA SER A 387 -2.10 17.23 3.57
C SER A 387 -2.24 16.13 4.63
N ASP A 388 -3.40 15.45 4.70
CA ASP A 388 -3.67 14.45 5.73
C ASP A 388 -4.52 13.28 5.20
N ARG A 389 -4.01 12.57 4.20
CA ARG A 389 -4.65 11.35 3.67
C ARG A 389 -4.61 10.22 4.69
N PRO A 390 -5.68 9.40 4.80
CA PRO A 390 -6.84 9.31 3.90
C PRO A 390 -8.04 10.20 4.30
N ARG A 391 -7.86 11.18 5.20
CA ARG A 391 -8.96 12.03 5.67
C ARG A 391 -9.63 12.81 4.54
N GLN A 392 -10.92 13.04 4.72
CA GLN A 392 -11.72 14.00 3.95
C GLN A 392 -11.93 15.24 4.83
N MET A 393 -12.27 16.36 4.20
CA MET A 393 -12.53 17.63 4.89
C MET A 393 -13.75 18.33 4.26
N VAL A 394 -14.40 19.18 5.03
CA VAL A 394 -15.39 20.12 4.49
C VAL A 394 -14.63 21.14 3.64
N ASN A 395 -15.10 21.39 2.44
CA ASN A 395 -14.47 22.32 1.51
C ASN A 395 -15.56 22.99 0.66
N HIS A 396 -15.90 24.22 1.01
CA HIS A 396 -16.97 24.98 0.36
C HIS A 396 -16.60 25.48 -1.03
N GLU A 397 -15.29 25.58 -1.37
CA GLU A 397 -14.86 26.07 -2.68
C GLU A 397 -14.78 24.95 -3.73
N HIS A 398 -14.24 23.78 -3.36
CA HIS A 398 -13.93 22.72 -4.33
C HIS A 398 -14.49 21.35 -3.92
N GLY A 399 -15.25 21.29 -2.82
CA GLY A 399 -15.85 20.05 -2.32
C GLY A 399 -17.01 19.58 -3.19
N LYS A 400 -17.18 18.27 -3.26
CA LYS A 400 -18.34 17.68 -3.91
C LYS A 400 -19.54 17.68 -2.95
N PRO A 401 -20.75 18.08 -3.38
CA PRO A 401 -21.94 18.07 -2.54
C PRO A 401 -22.13 16.73 -1.83
N ALA A 402 -22.39 16.78 -0.53
CA ALA A 402 -22.70 15.62 0.29
C ALA A 402 -23.88 15.96 1.21
N ILE A 403 -24.93 15.11 1.19
CA ILE A 403 -26.19 15.34 1.87
C ILE A 403 -26.55 14.11 2.68
N THR A 404 -26.86 14.30 3.97
CA THR A 404 -27.26 13.23 4.89
C THR A 404 -28.39 13.71 5.78
N ASP A 405 -29.55 13.05 5.73
CA ASP A 405 -30.60 13.19 6.73
C ASP A 405 -30.24 12.34 7.95
N TYR A 406 -30.64 12.82 9.14
CA TYR A 406 -30.43 12.06 10.38
C TYR A 406 -31.67 12.13 11.31
N GLU A 407 -31.74 11.12 12.16
CA GLU A 407 -32.74 11.01 13.22
C GLU A 407 -32.08 10.44 14.47
N VAL A 408 -32.25 11.11 15.61
CA VAL A 408 -31.79 10.65 16.91
C VAL A 408 -32.73 9.57 17.42
N LEU A 409 -32.14 8.40 17.72
CA LEU A 409 -32.90 7.26 18.25
C LEU A 409 -32.88 7.23 19.78
N GLU A 410 -31.75 7.56 20.38
CA GLU A 410 -31.56 7.55 21.84
C GLU A 410 -30.44 8.51 22.25
N ARG A 411 -30.58 9.12 23.42
CA ARG A 411 -29.51 9.87 24.12
C ARG A 411 -29.33 9.26 25.51
N LYS A 412 -28.14 8.79 25.79
CA LYS A 412 -27.84 8.12 27.05
C LYS A 412 -26.35 8.23 27.39
N ASP A 413 -26.02 8.48 28.67
CA ASP A 413 -24.65 8.50 29.20
C ASP A 413 -23.68 9.39 28.41
N GLY A 414 -24.13 10.58 27.99
CA GLY A 414 -23.31 11.52 27.21
C GLY A 414 -23.11 11.13 25.75
N LYS A 415 -23.81 10.12 25.25
CA LYS A 415 -23.73 9.59 23.89
C LYS A 415 -25.08 9.73 23.17
N THR A 416 -25.05 9.72 21.84
CA THR A 416 -26.26 9.73 21.02
C THR A 416 -26.24 8.61 20.00
N LEU A 417 -27.27 7.77 20.01
CA LEU A 417 -27.53 6.79 18.97
C LEU A 417 -28.32 7.46 17.83
N VAL A 418 -27.77 7.44 16.62
CA VAL A 418 -28.33 8.15 15.46
C VAL A 418 -28.55 7.20 14.29
N ALA A 419 -29.69 7.34 13.61
CA ALA A 419 -29.91 6.80 12.28
C ALA A 419 -29.53 7.86 11.22
N PHE A 420 -28.66 7.50 10.29
CA PHE A 420 -28.29 8.31 9.13
C PHE A 420 -28.93 7.77 7.85
N TYR A 421 -29.42 8.66 7.01
CA TYR A 421 -30.02 8.38 5.71
C TYR A 421 -29.26 9.18 4.63
N PRO A 422 -28.09 8.69 4.16
CA PRO A 422 -27.28 9.44 3.20
C PRO A 422 -27.91 9.43 1.80
N LEU A 423 -28.23 10.61 1.26
CA LEU A 423 -28.69 10.78 -0.12
C LEU A 423 -27.52 10.59 -1.10
N THR A 424 -26.37 11.12 -0.76
CA THR A 424 -25.11 10.99 -1.51
C THR A 424 -24.23 9.90 -0.88
N GLY A 425 -23.08 9.59 -1.53
CA GLY A 425 -22.15 8.54 -1.05
C GLY A 425 -20.68 8.96 -1.22
N ARG A 426 -20.27 10.06 -0.57
CA ARG A 426 -18.86 10.48 -0.60
C ARG A 426 -18.03 9.68 0.39
N THR A 427 -16.74 9.55 0.09
CA THR A 427 -15.79 8.88 1.00
C THR A 427 -15.85 9.51 2.39
N HIS A 428 -15.94 8.69 3.44
CA HIS A 428 -16.06 9.09 4.84
C HIS A 428 -17.23 10.06 5.15
N GLN A 429 -18.25 10.18 4.30
CA GLN A 429 -19.30 11.19 4.42
C GLN A 429 -19.92 11.24 5.82
N LEU A 430 -20.45 10.12 6.33
CA LEU A 430 -21.11 10.07 7.63
C LEU A 430 -20.16 10.38 8.79
N ARG A 431 -18.90 10.00 8.64
CA ARG A 431 -17.86 10.24 9.64
C ARG A 431 -17.52 11.73 9.75
N VAL A 432 -17.37 12.42 8.61
CA VAL A 432 -17.12 13.87 8.56
C VAL A 432 -18.36 14.64 9.01
N HIS A 433 -19.56 14.28 8.55
CA HIS A 433 -20.81 14.91 8.93
C HIS A 433 -21.09 14.81 10.45
N ALA A 434 -20.72 13.67 11.06
CA ALA A 434 -20.85 13.50 12.50
C ALA A 434 -19.81 14.33 13.29
N ALA A 435 -18.56 14.38 12.82
CA ALA A 435 -17.46 14.96 13.59
C ALA A 435 -17.25 16.46 13.36
N SER A 436 -17.68 17.01 12.20
CA SER A 436 -17.48 18.44 11.88
C SER A 436 -18.33 19.32 12.79
N ASP A 437 -17.76 20.45 13.23
CA ASP A 437 -18.50 21.50 13.98
C ASP A 437 -19.62 22.12 13.14
N GLU A 438 -19.49 22.13 11.80
CA GLU A 438 -20.53 22.54 10.86
C GLU A 438 -21.61 21.45 10.67
N GLY A 439 -21.36 20.23 11.14
CA GLY A 439 -22.30 19.10 11.14
C GLY A 439 -22.91 18.87 12.52
N LEU A 440 -22.70 17.68 13.10
CA LEU A 440 -23.23 17.36 14.43
C LEU A 440 -22.27 17.71 15.57
N GLY A 441 -20.98 17.98 15.30
CA GLY A 441 -19.95 18.23 16.33
C GLY A 441 -19.72 17.04 17.28
N CYS A 442 -20.23 15.84 16.95
CA CYS A 442 -20.21 14.64 17.76
C CYS A 442 -19.61 13.50 16.94
N PRO A 443 -18.31 13.20 17.07
CA PRO A 443 -17.66 12.16 16.28
C PRO A 443 -18.22 10.77 16.60
N ILE A 444 -18.14 9.86 15.63
CA ILE A 444 -18.58 8.46 15.83
C ILE A 444 -17.56 7.78 16.78
N ILE A 445 -18.04 7.07 17.78
CA ILE A 445 -17.22 6.34 18.74
C ILE A 445 -16.37 5.29 17.98
N GLY A 446 -15.08 5.24 18.33
CA GLY A 446 -14.10 4.35 17.66
C GLY A 446 -13.59 4.86 16.32
N ASP A 447 -13.93 6.09 15.92
CA ASP A 447 -13.38 6.71 14.71
C ASP A 447 -11.93 7.18 14.97
N ARG A 448 -10.97 6.44 14.43
CA ARG A 448 -9.54 6.75 14.57
C ARG A 448 -9.07 7.93 13.73
N LEU A 449 -9.89 8.38 12.77
CA LEU A 449 -9.54 9.49 11.88
C LEU A 449 -10.14 10.82 12.33
N TYR A 450 -11.39 10.84 12.81
CA TYR A 450 -12.14 12.07 13.05
C TYR A 450 -12.47 12.31 14.51
N ALA A 451 -12.35 11.33 15.43
CA ALA A 451 -12.49 11.58 16.86
C ALA A 451 -11.26 12.32 17.39
N PRO A 452 -11.41 13.43 18.15
CA PRO A 452 -10.30 14.09 18.80
C PRO A 452 -9.70 13.14 19.86
N SER A 453 -8.45 12.71 19.68
CA SER A 453 -7.73 12.07 20.77
C SER A 453 -7.34 13.16 21.78
N LYS A 454 -7.71 13.04 23.04
CA LYS A 454 -7.27 13.95 24.14
C LYS A 454 -5.75 14.05 24.24
N ASN A 455 -4.99 13.20 23.53
CA ASN A 455 -3.53 13.15 23.48
C ASN A 455 -2.98 13.27 22.03
N TYR A 456 -3.78 13.74 21.07
CA TYR A 456 -3.31 13.93 19.71
C TYR A 456 -2.51 15.23 19.63
N GLN A 457 -1.20 15.12 19.75
CA GLN A 457 -0.30 16.10 19.14
C GLN A 457 -0.18 15.73 17.66
N PRO A 458 -0.24 16.68 16.72
CA PRO A 458 0.09 16.44 15.32
C PRO A 458 1.59 16.11 15.25
N SER A 459 1.90 14.90 15.64
CA SER A 459 3.21 14.33 15.48
C SER A 459 3.41 14.00 14.00
N THR A 460 4.60 14.23 13.54
CA THR A 460 5.16 13.91 12.23
C THR A 460 4.49 12.72 11.52
N LEU A 461 4.47 12.70 10.20
CA LEU A 461 3.85 11.68 9.31
C LEU A 461 4.06 10.23 9.80
N ASN A 462 5.17 9.96 10.48
CA ASN A 462 5.51 8.64 11.05
C ASN A 462 4.52 8.15 12.12
N SER A 463 3.91 9.04 12.93
CA SER A 463 2.96 8.62 13.96
C SER A 463 1.54 8.39 13.42
N LYS A 464 1.17 9.04 12.31
CA LYS A 464 -0.15 8.89 11.68
C LYS A 464 -0.27 7.58 10.88
N LEU A 465 0.84 7.07 10.36
CA LEU A 465 0.91 5.79 9.66
C LEU A 465 1.20 4.60 10.57
N SER A 466 1.76 4.85 11.76
CA SER A 466 1.88 3.82 12.81
C SER A 466 0.51 3.31 13.27
N THR A 467 -0.57 4.09 13.15
CA THR A 467 -1.94 3.61 13.47
C THR A 467 -2.49 2.61 12.46
N LEU A 468 -1.95 2.55 11.24
CA LEU A 468 -2.29 1.49 10.27
C LEU A 468 -1.39 0.25 10.41
N ASN A 469 -0.20 0.40 11.00
CA ASN A 469 0.82 -0.64 11.14
C ASN A 469 1.10 -1.04 12.59
N SER A 470 0.56 -0.33 13.59
CA SER A 470 0.76 -0.70 14.99
C SER A 470 -0.08 -1.94 15.30
N GLN A 471 0.60 -3.01 15.73
CA GLN A 471 0.02 -3.91 16.71
C GLN A 471 -0.63 -3.05 17.82
N PRO A 472 -1.78 -3.46 18.38
CA PRO A 472 -2.37 -2.72 19.48
C PRO A 472 -1.33 -2.62 20.59
N SER A 473 -0.70 -1.46 20.71
CA SER A 473 0.12 -1.16 21.89
C SER A 473 -0.80 -1.31 23.11
N PRO A 474 -0.34 -1.87 24.23
CA PRO A 474 -1.14 -2.06 25.42
C PRO A 474 -1.39 -0.73 26.17
N VAL A 475 -1.65 0.35 25.43
CA VAL A 475 -1.88 1.68 26.00
C VAL A 475 -3.29 2.15 25.65
N ASN A 476 -4.12 2.11 26.65
CA ASN A 476 -5.50 2.58 26.80
C ASN A 476 -6.61 1.60 26.41
N SER A 477 -7.02 0.82 27.39
CA SER A 477 -8.23 -0.01 27.46
C SER A 477 -9.57 0.76 27.42
N GLN A 478 -9.62 2.00 26.90
CA GLN A 478 -10.81 2.86 26.92
C GLN A 478 -11.40 3.21 25.55
N LEU A 479 -10.74 2.88 24.45
CA LEU A 479 -11.33 3.08 23.11
C LEU A 479 -11.99 1.79 22.65
N PRO A 480 -13.24 1.84 22.14
CA PRO A 480 -13.90 0.67 21.58
C PRO A 480 -13.06 0.09 20.45
N PRO A 481 -13.02 -1.24 20.31
CA PRO A 481 -12.12 -1.93 19.38
C PRO A 481 -12.42 -1.67 17.90
N ARG A 482 -13.54 -0.98 17.57
CA ARG A 482 -14.01 -0.74 16.20
C ARG A 482 -14.80 0.57 16.06
N LEU A 483 -14.91 1.06 14.83
CA LEU A 483 -15.83 2.15 14.47
C LEU A 483 -17.28 1.71 14.71
N MET A 484 -18.04 2.48 15.48
CA MET A 484 -19.45 2.22 15.74
C MET A 484 -20.34 2.85 14.66
N LEU A 485 -20.16 2.38 13.42
CA LEU A 485 -20.95 2.73 12.23
C LEU A 485 -21.33 1.45 11.49
N HIS A 486 -22.62 1.30 11.20
CA HIS A 486 -23.19 0.11 10.60
C HIS A 486 -24.22 0.43 9.52
N ALA A 487 -24.06 -0.12 8.32
CA ALA A 487 -25.02 -0.07 7.23
C ALA A 487 -26.12 -1.11 7.49
N GLU A 488 -27.20 -0.67 8.16
CA GLU A 488 -28.22 -1.54 8.70
C GLU A 488 -29.26 -2.00 7.68
N SER A 489 -29.70 -1.09 6.81
CA SER A 489 -30.66 -1.49 5.77
C SER A 489 -30.41 -0.80 4.43
N ILE A 490 -30.83 -1.47 3.38
CA ILE A 490 -30.83 -0.96 2.02
C ILE A 490 -32.10 -1.40 1.29
N GLU A 491 -32.72 -0.43 0.56
CA GLU A 491 -33.92 -0.67 -0.24
C GLU A 491 -33.67 -0.24 -1.68
N PHE A 492 -34.00 -1.08 -2.63
CA PHE A 492 -33.80 -0.83 -4.06
C PHE A 492 -34.78 -1.62 -4.93
N THR A 493 -34.93 -1.22 -6.19
CA THR A 493 -35.70 -1.99 -7.17
C THR A 493 -34.81 -3.05 -7.81
N HIS A 494 -35.22 -4.31 -7.77
CA HIS A 494 -34.48 -5.39 -8.43
C HIS A 494 -34.37 -5.13 -9.94
N PRO A 495 -33.16 -5.07 -10.52
CA PRO A 495 -32.94 -4.55 -11.88
C PRO A 495 -33.60 -5.38 -13.00
N VAL A 496 -33.90 -6.65 -12.75
CA VAL A 496 -34.50 -7.55 -13.74
C VAL A 496 -35.98 -7.79 -13.46
N THR A 497 -36.35 -8.05 -12.20
CA THR A 497 -37.75 -8.41 -11.86
C THR A 497 -38.62 -7.21 -11.57
N GLY A 498 -38.07 -6.01 -11.37
CA GLY A 498 -38.78 -4.80 -11.00
C GLY A 498 -39.36 -4.80 -9.57
N LYS A 499 -39.16 -5.87 -8.80
CA LYS A 499 -39.65 -5.98 -7.41
C LYS A 499 -38.85 -5.09 -6.48
N GLN A 500 -39.51 -4.49 -5.49
CA GLN A 500 -38.86 -3.80 -4.39
C GLN A 500 -38.19 -4.83 -3.47
N ILE A 501 -36.89 -4.66 -3.23
CA ILE A 501 -36.14 -5.46 -2.27
C ILE A 501 -35.75 -4.57 -1.11
N ARG A 502 -36.01 -5.06 0.10
CA ARG A 502 -35.56 -4.46 1.34
C ARG A 502 -34.74 -5.49 2.11
N LEU A 503 -33.47 -5.17 2.37
CA LEU A 503 -32.57 -6.00 3.17
C LEU A 503 -32.29 -5.29 4.49
N TYR A 504 -32.22 -6.08 5.55
CA TYR A 504 -32.01 -5.61 6.91
C TYR A 504 -31.00 -6.50 7.64
N GLU A 505 -30.04 -5.89 8.29
CA GLU A 505 -29.02 -6.52 9.13
C GLU A 505 -28.87 -5.67 10.37
N PRO A 506 -29.26 -6.14 11.55
CA PRO A 506 -29.25 -5.33 12.76
C PRO A 506 -27.86 -4.86 13.13
N ALA A 507 -27.75 -3.63 13.61
CA ALA A 507 -26.49 -3.15 14.19
C ALA A 507 -26.10 -4.04 15.38
N PRO A 508 -24.80 -4.32 15.57
CA PRO A 508 -24.34 -5.02 16.75
C PRO A 508 -24.73 -4.26 18.02
N CYS A 509 -24.97 -4.97 19.14
CA CYS A 509 -25.18 -4.33 20.42
C CYS A 509 -23.91 -3.54 20.80
N TRP A 510 -24.04 -2.23 20.91
CA TRP A 510 -22.98 -1.33 21.35
C TRP A 510 -23.27 -0.90 22.81
N SER A 511 -23.30 -1.92 23.70
CA SER A 511 -23.47 -1.71 25.13
C SER A 511 -22.16 -1.33 25.83
#